data_146ab1b36da7603e5d060167f79dbf58
#
_entry.id   146ab1b36da7603e5d060167f79dbf58
#
_cell.length_a   1.000
_cell.length_b   1.000
_cell.length_c   1.000
_cell.angle_alpha   90.00
_cell.angle_beta   90.00
_cell.angle_gamma   90.00
#
_symmetry.space_group_name_H-M   'P 1'
#
loop_
_entity.id
_entity.type
_entity.pdbx_description
1 polymer ?
#
loop_
_entity_poly.entity_id
_entity_poly.type
_entity_poly.pdbx_seq_one_letter_code
_entity_poly.pdbx_strand_id
1 'polypeptide(L)'
;MNEISAKETYAQILSGSAYGVDVREQSEWVAGHAEGVAWNPLSNFDPTLLPTVGPIIFICRSGNRSGQVTEYLAQSRNEVFNMVGGMKAWSAAGLPMVGETGEPFVA
;
A
#
# COMPACT_ATOMS: atom_id res chain seq x y z
N MET A 1 1.66 14.50 -8.14
CA MET A 1 1.83 13.13 -7.62
C MET A 1 0.75 12.22 -8.17
N ASN A 2 1.11 11.02 -8.57
CA ASN A 2 0.13 10.05 -9.05
C ASN A 2 -0.64 9.45 -7.88
N GLU A 3 -1.95 9.51 -7.97
CA GLU A 3 -2.84 9.03 -6.91
C GLU A 3 -3.86 8.05 -7.48
N ILE A 4 -4.28 7.09 -6.66
CA ILE A 4 -5.24 6.07 -7.03
C ILE A 4 -6.13 5.77 -5.83
N SER A 5 -7.41 5.49 -6.07
CA SER A 5 -8.35 5.18 -4.98
C SER A 5 -8.14 3.78 -4.42
N ALA A 6 -8.68 3.52 -3.23
CA ALA A 6 -8.63 2.19 -2.64
C ALA A 6 -9.33 1.16 -3.51
N LYS A 7 -10.48 1.50 -4.06
CA LYS A 7 -11.25 0.59 -4.93
C LYS A 7 -10.49 0.24 -6.20
N GLU A 8 -9.88 1.23 -6.84
CA GLU A 8 -9.07 0.99 -8.04
C GLU A 8 -7.82 0.19 -7.72
N THR A 9 -7.20 0.47 -6.56
CA THR A 9 -6.04 -0.30 -6.10
C THR A 9 -6.40 -1.78 -5.97
N TYR A 10 -7.52 -2.07 -5.31
CA TYR A 10 -7.97 -3.45 -5.15
C TYR A 10 -8.19 -4.13 -6.49
N ALA A 11 -8.87 -3.45 -7.41
CA ALA A 11 -9.13 -4.00 -8.74
C ALA A 11 -7.84 -4.33 -9.48
N GLN A 12 -6.83 -3.46 -9.41
CA GLN A 12 -5.55 -3.67 -10.09
C GLN A 12 -4.72 -4.77 -9.45
N ILE A 13 -4.75 -4.87 -8.12
CA ILE A 13 -4.06 -5.97 -7.43
C ILE A 13 -4.71 -7.30 -7.80
N LEU A 14 -6.03 -7.34 -7.80
CA LEU A 14 -6.78 -8.57 -8.12
C LEU A 14 -6.51 -9.07 -9.53
N SER A 15 -6.41 -8.15 -10.49
CA SER A 15 -6.14 -8.49 -11.89
C SER A 15 -4.66 -8.74 -12.18
N GLY A 16 -3.78 -8.52 -11.19
CA GLY A 16 -2.33 -8.63 -11.39
C GLY A 16 -1.72 -7.47 -12.16
N SER A 17 -2.45 -6.37 -12.33
CA SER A 17 -1.98 -5.21 -13.11
C SER A 17 -1.04 -4.30 -12.31
N ALA A 18 -1.04 -4.39 -10.99
CA ALA A 18 -0.20 -3.57 -10.14
C ALA A 18 0.27 -4.35 -8.91
N TYR A 19 1.38 -3.88 -8.33
CA TYR A 19 1.97 -4.46 -7.12
C TYR A 19 1.73 -3.50 -5.95
N GLY A 20 1.07 -3.96 -4.90
CA GLY A 20 0.78 -3.14 -3.73
C GLY A 20 1.83 -3.30 -2.64
N VAL A 21 2.23 -2.21 -2.01
CA VAL A 21 3.23 -2.20 -0.95
C VAL A 21 2.73 -1.37 0.22
N ASP A 22 2.57 -2.01 1.38
CA ASP A 22 2.23 -1.34 2.63
C ASP A 22 3.53 -0.91 3.30
N VAL A 23 3.66 0.38 3.57
CA VAL A 23 4.88 0.95 4.17
C VAL A 23 4.73 1.27 5.65
N ARG A 24 3.64 0.78 6.27
CA ARG A 24 3.39 1.01 7.70
C ARG A 24 4.32 0.16 8.57
N GLU A 25 4.31 0.45 9.87
CA GLU A 25 5.14 -0.29 10.81
C GLU A 25 4.50 -1.63 11.19
N GLN A 26 5.28 -2.48 11.85
CA GLN A 26 4.88 -3.86 12.14
C GLN A 26 3.57 -3.95 12.93
N SER A 27 3.40 -3.12 13.95
CA SER A 27 2.18 -3.16 14.76
C SER A 27 0.92 -2.86 13.95
N GLU A 28 1.03 -1.97 12.97
CA GLU A 28 -0.07 -1.64 12.08
C GLU A 28 -0.37 -2.80 11.11
N TRP A 29 0.69 -3.37 10.53
CA TRP A 29 0.57 -4.49 9.59
C TRP A 29 -0.06 -5.72 10.25
N VAL A 30 0.43 -6.06 11.44
CA VAL A 30 -0.06 -7.23 12.18
C VAL A 30 -1.54 -7.08 12.56
N ALA A 31 -1.96 -5.87 12.96
CA ALA A 31 -3.34 -5.61 13.34
C ALA A 31 -4.33 -5.79 12.17
N GLY A 32 -3.91 -5.38 10.96
CA GLY A 32 -4.74 -5.56 9.79
C GLY A 32 -4.12 -4.88 8.58
N HIS A 33 -4.08 -5.58 7.46
CA HIS A 33 -3.54 -5.06 6.21
C HIS A 33 -4.40 -5.52 5.03
N ALA A 34 -4.22 -4.87 3.89
CA ALA A 34 -4.95 -5.23 2.69
C ALA A 34 -4.52 -6.60 2.18
N GLU A 35 -5.50 -7.40 1.77
CA GLU A 35 -5.21 -8.70 1.17
C GLU A 35 -4.50 -8.50 -0.16
N GLY A 36 -3.44 -9.28 -0.39
CA GLY A 36 -2.73 -9.28 -1.67
C GLY A 36 -1.62 -8.26 -1.80
N VAL A 37 -1.30 -7.51 -0.75
CA VAL A 37 -0.20 -6.53 -0.79
C VAL A 37 1.02 -7.06 -0.04
N ALA A 38 2.20 -6.56 -0.41
CA ALA A 38 3.44 -6.86 0.28
C ALA A 38 3.70 -5.83 1.39
N TRP A 39 4.58 -6.16 2.31
CA TRP A 39 4.95 -5.27 3.41
C TRP A 39 6.41 -4.87 3.29
N ASN A 40 6.67 -3.57 3.36
CA ASN A 40 8.02 -3.01 3.29
C ASN A 40 8.04 -1.72 4.11
N PRO A 41 8.26 -1.83 5.44
CA PRO A 41 8.07 -0.68 6.34
C PRO A 41 9.10 0.41 6.14
N LEU A 42 8.68 1.67 6.32
CA LEU A 42 9.56 2.82 6.16
C LEU A 42 10.76 2.78 7.08
N SER A 43 10.61 2.27 8.30
CA SER A 43 11.71 2.19 9.27
C SER A 43 12.84 1.27 8.81
N ASN A 44 12.57 0.39 7.84
CA ASN A 44 13.56 -0.52 7.29
C ASN A 44 13.24 -0.79 5.81
N PHE A 45 13.06 0.28 5.05
CA PHE A 45 12.64 0.18 3.66
C PHE A 45 13.74 -0.39 2.78
N ASP A 46 13.39 -1.45 2.04
CA ASP A 46 14.33 -2.13 1.14
C ASP A 46 13.84 -2.01 -0.31
N PRO A 47 14.42 -1.08 -1.10
CA PRO A 47 13.99 -0.91 -2.48
C PRO A 47 14.28 -2.11 -3.38
N THR A 48 15.18 -3.01 -2.98
CA THR A 48 15.48 -4.21 -3.78
C THR A 48 14.34 -5.21 -3.80
N LEU A 49 13.38 -5.09 -2.87
CA LEU A 49 12.21 -5.95 -2.83
C LEU A 49 11.10 -5.50 -3.78
N LEU A 50 11.25 -4.30 -4.37
CA LEU A 50 10.26 -3.78 -5.31
C LEU A 50 10.44 -4.41 -6.69
N PRO A 51 9.34 -4.65 -7.43
CA PRO A 51 9.48 -5.12 -8.81
C PRO A 51 10.19 -4.07 -9.66
N THR A 52 10.95 -4.54 -10.65
CA THR A 52 11.73 -3.65 -11.51
C THR A 52 10.89 -2.97 -12.58
N VAL A 53 9.74 -3.57 -12.92
CA VAL A 53 8.83 -3.03 -13.94
C VAL A 53 7.40 -3.12 -13.45
N GLY A 54 6.55 -2.31 -14.03
CA GLY A 54 5.12 -2.29 -13.76
C GLY A 54 4.73 -1.32 -12.67
N PRO A 55 3.43 -1.07 -12.53
CA PRO A 55 2.92 -0.12 -11.54
C PRO A 55 3.09 -0.64 -10.11
N ILE A 56 3.53 0.26 -9.23
CA ILE A 56 3.61 0.00 -7.79
C ILE A 56 2.72 1.00 -7.07
N ILE A 57 1.86 0.51 -6.19
CA ILE A 57 0.95 1.33 -5.40
C ILE A 57 1.38 1.25 -3.94
N PHE A 58 1.72 2.41 -3.36
CA PHE A 58 2.15 2.50 -1.96
C PHE A 58 0.99 2.83 -1.05
N ILE A 59 0.94 2.18 0.09
CA ILE A 59 -0.18 2.24 1.03
C ILE A 59 0.36 2.54 2.43
N CYS A 60 -0.29 3.49 3.12
CA CYS A 60 -0.07 3.67 4.54
C CYS A 60 -1.43 3.81 5.25
N ARG A 61 -1.47 4.39 6.44
CA ARG A 61 -2.72 4.50 7.18
C ARG A 61 -3.69 5.50 6.54
N SER A 62 -3.21 6.69 6.19
CA SER A 62 -4.04 7.78 5.68
C SER A 62 -3.57 8.40 4.38
N GLY A 63 -2.44 7.93 3.83
CA GLY A 63 -1.90 8.41 2.56
C GLY A 63 -0.70 9.35 2.67
N ASN A 64 -0.29 9.76 3.87
CA ASN A 64 0.80 10.73 4.04
C ASN A 64 2.19 10.10 3.87
N ARG A 65 2.48 9.03 4.62
CA ARG A 65 3.77 8.33 4.52
C ARG A 65 3.97 7.73 3.14
N SER A 66 2.94 7.08 2.61
CA SER A 66 3.00 6.48 1.27
C SER A 66 3.12 7.55 0.19
N GLY A 67 2.51 8.71 0.40
CA GLY A 67 2.66 9.85 -0.51
C GLY A 67 4.11 10.32 -0.60
N GLN A 68 4.82 10.38 0.53
CA GLN A 68 6.22 10.76 0.56
C GLN A 68 7.10 9.75 -0.18
N VAL A 69 6.84 8.45 0.01
CA VAL A 69 7.56 7.39 -0.72
C VAL A 69 7.32 7.52 -2.21
N THR A 70 6.06 7.74 -2.60
CA THR A 70 5.69 7.88 -4.01
C THR A 70 6.43 9.07 -4.65
N GLU A 71 6.46 10.22 -3.98
CA GLU A 71 7.16 11.40 -4.49
C GLU A 71 8.67 11.14 -4.63
N TYR A 72 9.26 10.50 -3.64
CA TYR A 72 10.69 10.20 -3.68
C TYR A 72 11.03 9.26 -4.85
N LEU A 73 10.29 8.18 -5.00
CA LEU A 73 10.57 7.20 -6.05
C LEU A 73 10.17 7.69 -7.44
N ALA A 74 9.25 8.63 -7.54
CA ALA A 74 8.86 9.23 -8.83
C ALA A 74 10.01 9.98 -9.50
N GLN A 75 11.07 10.31 -8.76
CA GLN A 75 12.27 10.92 -9.34
C GLN A 75 13.03 9.95 -10.25
N SER A 76 12.86 8.65 -10.05
CA SER A 76 13.58 7.64 -10.83
C SER A 76 12.68 6.57 -11.44
N ARG A 77 11.38 6.57 -11.13
CA ARG A 77 10.42 5.58 -11.63
C ARG A 77 9.17 6.29 -12.13
N ASN A 78 8.57 5.76 -13.21
CA ASN A 78 7.40 6.38 -13.84
C ASN A 78 6.07 5.91 -13.29
N GLU A 79 5.97 4.64 -12.89
CA GLU A 79 4.69 4.03 -12.56
C GLU A 79 4.58 3.78 -11.05
N VAL A 80 4.70 4.84 -10.27
CA VAL A 80 4.51 4.79 -8.82
C VAL A 80 3.31 5.63 -8.43
N PHE A 81 2.49 5.12 -7.51
CA PHE A 81 1.21 5.71 -7.15
C PHE A 81 1.02 5.67 -5.63
N ASN A 82 0.31 6.67 -5.13
CA ASN A 82 -0.11 6.72 -3.74
C ASN A 82 -1.59 6.37 -3.65
N MET A 83 -1.94 5.41 -2.79
CA MET A 83 -3.34 5.10 -2.53
C MET A 83 -3.95 6.17 -1.63
N VAL A 84 -4.87 6.94 -2.18
CA VAL A 84 -5.53 8.05 -1.47
C VAL A 84 -6.32 7.53 -0.28
N GLY A 85 -6.13 8.18 0.87
CA GLY A 85 -6.86 7.83 2.09
C GLY A 85 -6.33 6.60 2.81
N GLY A 86 -5.39 5.87 2.21
CA GLY A 86 -4.71 4.74 2.83
C GLY A 86 -5.63 3.63 3.33
N MET A 87 -5.18 2.92 4.35
CA MET A 87 -5.97 1.82 4.93
C MET A 87 -7.27 2.27 5.55
N LYS A 88 -7.37 3.52 5.98
CA LYS A 88 -8.66 4.07 6.45
C LYS A 88 -9.70 4.02 5.34
N ALA A 89 -9.33 4.44 4.12
CA ALA A 89 -10.23 4.40 2.96
C ALA A 89 -10.52 2.95 2.54
N TRP A 90 -9.51 2.08 2.59
CA TRP A 90 -9.67 0.66 2.27
C TRP A 90 -10.71 0.01 3.16
N SER A 91 -10.59 0.22 4.46
CA SER A 91 -11.51 -0.32 5.46
C SER A 91 -12.92 0.27 5.31
N ALA A 92 -13.01 1.58 5.09
CA ALA A 92 -14.31 2.24 4.91
C ALA A 92 -15.05 1.73 3.66
N ALA A 93 -14.32 1.31 2.64
CA ALA A 93 -14.89 0.74 1.43
C ALA A 93 -15.26 -0.74 1.58
N GLY A 94 -14.97 -1.36 2.73
CA GLY A 94 -15.28 -2.76 2.99
C GLY A 94 -14.44 -3.74 2.19
N LEU A 95 -13.24 -3.35 1.77
CA LEU A 95 -12.37 -4.19 0.97
C LEU A 95 -11.65 -5.24 1.84
N PRO A 96 -11.22 -6.37 1.26
CA PRO A 96 -10.68 -7.49 2.05
C PRO A 96 -9.42 -7.13 2.83
N MET A 97 -9.40 -7.49 4.10
CA MET A 97 -8.27 -7.31 5.00
C MET A 97 -7.89 -8.62 5.66
N VAL A 98 -6.62 -8.73 6.03
CA VAL A 98 -6.06 -9.87 6.75
C VAL A 98 -5.44 -9.37 8.04
N GLY A 99 -5.70 -10.07 9.16
CA GLY A 99 -5.05 -9.81 10.44
C GLY A 99 -4.30 -11.04 10.91
N GLU A 100 -3.18 -10.85 11.60
CA GLU A 100 -2.38 -11.98 12.06
C GLU A 100 -2.79 -12.49 13.43
N THR A 101 -3.53 -11.68 14.21
CA THR A 101 -3.88 -12.01 15.58
C THR A 101 -5.39 -12.04 15.86
N GLY A 102 -6.23 -11.97 14.83
CA GLY A 102 -7.68 -12.00 14.99
C GLY A 102 -8.38 -11.20 13.92
N GLU A 103 -9.54 -10.61 14.25
CA GLU A 103 -10.28 -9.78 13.31
C GLU A 103 -9.42 -8.59 12.89
N PRO A 104 -9.19 -8.40 11.57
CA PRO A 104 -8.35 -7.30 11.11
C PRO A 104 -9.01 -5.94 11.36
N PHE A 105 -8.18 -4.98 11.70
CA PHE A 105 -8.63 -3.59 11.87
C PHE A 105 -7.47 -2.64 11.54
N VAL A 106 -7.79 -1.37 11.31
CA VAL A 106 -6.76 -0.37 11.02
C VAL A 106 -6.30 0.24 12.34
N ALA A 107 -5.10 -0.14 12.74
CA ALA A 107 -4.50 0.37 13.97
C ALA A 107 -4.11 1.84 13.85
#